data_8e98119fb82bddc0b75fb77d92ca29ab
#
_entry.id   8e98119fb82bddc0b75fb77d92ca29ab
#
_cell.length_a   1.000
_cell.length_b   1.000
_cell.length_c   1.000
_cell.angle_alpha   90.00
_cell.angle_beta   90.00
_cell.angle_gamma   90.00
#
_symmetry.space_group_name_H-M   'P 1'
#
loop_
_entity.id
_entity.type
_entity.pdbx_description
1 polymer ?
#
loop_
_entity_poly.entity_id
_entity_poly.type
_entity_poly.pdbx_seq_one_letter_code
_entity_poly.pdbx_strand_id
1 'polypeptide(L)'
;MTLNRILAACLASATLSAPALADTWPSKPITLVVPFSAGGPTDFIARLVAEPLARELGQQVIVQNKPGASGNVGYQSVLNGPADGYTLMHNTVAMQAINPLMYPSAKMNPLKDYVPVGTTGAMPNLLVVNPERTPVKTLAELVERGRNTPNGLSYATFGPGSSPHVYGASLQKLADFQAVGVAYKGSANAVTDVIGGQIDFLFDSMSTSIGQVQGGRLKALAITSAERSPLLPDVPTLKEAGYPSLDLKFWFSLQTPAGTPDEAVQKLRAAVAKVVASDAYRKAMQERGAEAFQVAPANLDEFFKHETAQWTQAANTIGLKAEQ
;
A
#
# COMPACT_ATOMS: atom_id res chain seq x y z
N MET A 1 -69.30 -18.32 34.49
CA MET A 1 -67.95 -18.97 34.19
C MET A 1 -67.26 -18.46 32.93
N THR A 2 -67.82 -17.54 32.15
CA THR A 2 -67.27 -17.07 30.90
C THR A 2 -66.43 -15.80 30.98
N LEU A 3 -66.62 -14.96 31.98
CA LEU A 3 -65.92 -13.66 32.12
C LEU A 3 -64.47 -13.79 32.59
N ASN A 4 -64.17 -14.76 33.45
CA ASN A 4 -62.80 -15.03 33.96
C ASN A 4 -61.84 -15.68 32.93
N ARG A 5 -62.38 -16.27 31.87
CA ARG A 5 -61.56 -16.86 30.79
C ARG A 5 -61.09 -15.85 29.78
N ILE A 6 -61.80 -14.75 29.62
CA ILE A 6 -61.40 -13.64 28.70
C ILE A 6 -60.30 -12.77 29.32
N LEU A 7 -60.30 -12.55 30.65
CA LEU A 7 -59.25 -11.82 31.32
C LEU A 7 -57.90 -12.57 31.36
N ALA A 8 -57.94 -13.92 31.41
CA ALA A 8 -56.73 -14.74 31.38
C ALA A 8 -56.09 -14.80 29.97
N ALA A 9 -56.87 -14.62 28.90
CA ALA A 9 -56.37 -14.62 27.55
C ALA A 9 -55.68 -13.30 27.16
N CYS A 10 -56.10 -12.17 27.78
CA CYS A 10 -55.45 -10.87 27.51
C CYS A 10 -54.11 -10.64 28.27
N LEU A 11 -53.86 -11.39 29.36
CA LEU A 11 -52.58 -11.33 30.06
C LEU A 11 -51.48 -12.22 29.45
N ALA A 12 -51.83 -13.19 28.63
CA ALA A 12 -50.84 -14.08 28.00
C ALA A 12 -50.19 -13.47 26.72
N SER A 13 -50.70 -12.35 26.19
CA SER A 13 -50.19 -11.70 24.98
C SER A 13 -49.19 -10.58 25.21
N ALA A 14 -48.84 -10.32 26.49
CA ALA A 14 -47.67 -9.48 26.79
C ALA A 14 -46.38 -10.31 26.63
N THR A 15 -46.18 -10.88 25.41
CA THR A 15 -44.91 -11.46 25.02
C THR A 15 -43.87 -10.34 25.07
N LEU A 16 -42.92 -10.52 25.97
CA LEU A 16 -41.67 -9.83 26.10
C LEU A 16 -41.09 -9.57 24.68
N SER A 17 -41.36 -8.39 24.15
CA SER A 17 -40.47 -7.79 23.17
C SER A 17 -39.17 -7.45 23.93
N ALA A 18 -38.33 -8.47 24.17
CA ALA A 18 -36.96 -8.19 24.55
C ALA A 18 -36.40 -7.26 23.46
N PRO A 19 -35.88 -6.08 23.79
CA PRO A 19 -35.17 -5.30 22.79
C PRO A 19 -34.12 -6.24 22.24
N ALA A 20 -34.18 -6.56 20.96
CA ALA A 20 -33.06 -7.15 20.26
C ALA A 20 -31.92 -6.16 20.50
N LEU A 21 -30.97 -6.50 21.39
CA LEU A 21 -29.71 -5.80 21.50
C LEU A 21 -29.14 -5.91 20.10
N ALA A 22 -29.32 -4.86 19.30
CA ALA A 22 -28.67 -4.79 18.01
C ALA A 22 -27.20 -5.03 18.29
N ASP A 23 -26.66 -6.14 17.77
CA ASP A 23 -25.25 -6.48 17.89
C ASP A 23 -24.46 -5.27 17.48
N THR A 24 -23.81 -4.61 18.45
CA THR A 24 -23.02 -3.42 18.17
C THR A 24 -21.87 -3.82 17.27
N TRP A 25 -21.81 -3.25 16.06
CA TRP A 25 -20.68 -3.49 15.17
C TRP A 25 -19.37 -3.05 15.86
N PRO A 26 -18.24 -3.83 15.76
CA PRO A 26 -18.14 -5.17 15.18
C PRO A 26 -18.48 -6.28 16.20
N SER A 27 -19.25 -7.29 15.80
CA SER A 27 -19.61 -8.46 16.62
C SER A 27 -18.88 -9.75 16.22
N LYS A 28 -18.11 -9.71 15.13
CA LYS A 28 -17.34 -10.84 14.57
C LYS A 28 -15.97 -10.38 14.05
N PRO A 29 -15.02 -11.29 13.78
CA PRO A 29 -13.71 -10.96 13.24
C PRO A 29 -13.79 -10.18 11.91
N ILE A 30 -12.84 -9.26 11.73
CA ILE A 30 -12.68 -8.44 10.53
C ILE A 30 -11.55 -9.02 9.69
N THR A 31 -11.77 -9.17 8.38
CA THR A 31 -10.75 -9.61 7.43
C THR A 31 -10.06 -8.40 6.81
N LEU A 32 -8.74 -8.34 6.89
CA LEU A 32 -7.90 -7.35 6.22
C LEU A 32 -7.22 -7.99 5.00
N VAL A 33 -7.74 -7.73 3.81
CA VAL A 33 -7.20 -8.26 2.56
C VAL A 33 -5.97 -7.46 2.14
N VAL A 34 -4.84 -8.17 1.97
CA VAL A 34 -3.59 -7.66 1.42
C VAL A 34 -3.45 -8.19 -0.01
N PRO A 35 -3.39 -7.31 -1.03
CA PRO A 35 -3.44 -7.70 -2.44
C PRO A 35 -2.11 -8.19 -3.01
N PHE A 36 -1.12 -8.42 -2.15
CA PHE A 36 0.23 -8.86 -2.49
C PHE A 36 0.66 -10.05 -1.65
N SER A 37 1.75 -10.71 -2.07
CA SER A 37 2.32 -11.85 -1.34
C SER A 37 2.78 -11.47 0.05
N ALA A 38 2.74 -12.42 0.97
CA ALA A 38 3.25 -12.25 2.33
C ALA A 38 4.75 -11.88 2.34
N GLY A 39 5.18 -11.12 3.34
CA GLY A 39 6.56 -10.67 3.54
C GLY A 39 6.96 -9.41 2.77
N GLY A 40 6.10 -8.87 1.91
CA GLY A 40 6.32 -7.57 1.25
C GLY A 40 5.91 -6.37 2.14
N PRO A 41 6.18 -5.13 1.66
CA PRO A 41 5.90 -3.92 2.46
C PRO A 41 4.42 -3.76 2.81
N THR A 42 3.51 -4.10 1.89
CA THR A 42 2.06 -4.02 2.14
C THR A 42 1.63 -5.00 3.23
N ASP A 43 2.15 -6.23 3.20
CA ASP A 43 1.87 -7.26 4.22
C ASP A 43 2.46 -6.86 5.58
N PHE A 44 3.69 -6.33 5.59
CA PHE A 44 4.33 -5.83 6.81
C PHE A 44 3.46 -4.77 7.50
N ILE A 45 3.06 -3.71 6.79
CA ILE A 45 2.26 -2.63 7.37
C ILE A 45 0.87 -3.14 7.77
N ALA A 46 0.25 -4.02 6.98
CA ALA A 46 -1.04 -4.62 7.31
C ALA A 46 -0.99 -5.42 8.62
N ARG A 47 0.06 -6.23 8.84
CA ARG A 47 0.23 -6.98 10.11
C ARG A 47 0.53 -6.08 11.27
N LEU A 48 1.32 -5.03 11.05
CA LEU A 48 1.66 -4.05 12.08
C LEU A 48 0.44 -3.27 12.55
N VAL A 49 -0.50 -2.94 11.67
CA VAL A 49 -1.73 -2.23 12.03
C VAL A 49 -2.81 -3.18 12.57
N ALA A 50 -2.85 -4.44 12.15
CA ALA A 50 -3.93 -5.38 12.46
C ALA A 50 -4.07 -5.66 13.97
N GLU A 51 -2.95 -5.90 14.67
CA GLU A 51 -2.99 -6.23 16.09
C GLU A 51 -3.50 -5.06 16.98
N PRO A 52 -2.94 -3.84 16.89
CA PRO A 52 -3.46 -2.73 17.66
C PRO A 52 -4.89 -2.34 17.23
N LEU A 53 -5.25 -2.49 15.96
CA LEU A 53 -6.60 -2.26 15.47
C LEU A 53 -7.60 -3.26 16.08
N ALA A 54 -7.19 -4.52 16.23
CA ALA A 54 -8.01 -5.54 16.91
C ALA A 54 -8.28 -5.17 18.37
N ARG A 55 -7.31 -4.62 19.08
CA ARG A 55 -7.48 -4.14 20.47
C ARG A 55 -8.45 -2.96 20.54
N GLU A 56 -8.35 -2.02 19.62
CA GLU A 56 -9.24 -0.84 19.57
C GLU A 56 -10.69 -1.19 19.23
N LEU A 57 -10.89 -2.18 18.36
CA LEU A 57 -12.22 -2.60 17.91
C LEU A 57 -12.86 -3.70 18.77
N GLY A 58 -12.09 -4.34 19.68
CA GLY A 58 -12.54 -5.44 20.50
C GLY A 58 -12.82 -6.72 19.72
N GLN A 59 -12.38 -6.84 18.46
CA GLN A 59 -12.55 -7.99 17.58
C GLN A 59 -11.24 -8.31 16.84
N GLN A 60 -11.03 -9.58 16.50
CA GLN A 60 -9.84 -9.97 15.75
C GLN A 60 -9.81 -9.31 14.37
N VAL A 61 -8.60 -8.88 13.94
CA VAL A 61 -8.31 -8.41 12.58
C VAL A 61 -7.38 -9.42 11.91
N ILE A 62 -7.92 -10.17 10.96
CA ILE A 62 -7.23 -11.30 10.32
C ILE A 62 -6.68 -10.85 8.97
N VAL A 63 -5.35 -10.86 8.82
CA VAL A 63 -4.68 -10.53 7.56
C VAL A 63 -4.77 -11.70 6.59
N GLN A 64 -5.32 -11.44 5.40
CA GLN A 64 -5.45 -12.41 4.31
C GLN A 64 -4.76 -11.91 3.04
N ASN A 65 -3.70 -12.60 2.60
CA ASN A 65 -3.02 -12.26 1.35
C ASN A 65 -3.77 -12.83 0.14
N LYS A 66 -4.08 -11.97 -0.84
CA LYS A 66 -4.72 -12.32 -2.13
C LYS A 66 -3.96 -11.69 -3.29
N PRO A 67 -2.77 -12.19 -3.63
CA PRO A 67 -1.94 -11.64 -4.70
C PRO A 67 -2.49 -11.96 -6.09
N GLY A 68 -2.08 -11.17 -7.08
CA GLY A 68 -2.33 -11.41 -8.50
C GLY A 68 -2.70 -10.12 -9.26
N ALA A 69 -2.30 -10.05 -10.53
CA ALA A 69 -2.56 -8.96 -11.46
C ALA A 69 -2.31 -7.57 -10.84
N SER A 70 -1.12 -7.33 -10.30
CA SER A 70 -0.74 -6.08 -9.61
C SER A 70 -1.68 -5.67 -8.47
N GLY A 71 -2.31 -6.66 -7.80
CA GLY A 71 -3.25 -6.43 -6.69
C GLY A 71 -4.73 -6.44 -7.11
N ASN A 72 -5.05 -6.47 -8.41
CA ASN A 72 -6.43 -6.42 -8.89
C ASN A 72 -7.28 -7.61 -8.41
N VAL A 73 -6.66 -8.79 -8.22
CA VAL A 73 -7.34 -9.98 -7.66
C VAL A 73 -7.84 -9.69 -6.25
N GLY A 74 -6.97 -9.14 -5.37
CA GLY A 74 -7.34 -8.73 -4.02
C GLY A 74 -8.43 -7.66 -4.04
N TYR A 75 -8.25 -6.63 -4.87
CA TYR A 75 -9.21 -5.54 -5.04
C TYR A 75 -10.62 -6.04 -5.37
N GLN A 76 -10.74 -6.86 -6.42
CA GLN A 76 -12.04 -7.40 -6.85
C GLN A 76 -12.63 -8.35 -5.81
N SER A 77 -11.80 -9.10 -5.08
CA SER A 77 -12.30 -10.01 -4.05
C SER A 77 -12.98 -9.29 -2.88
N VAL A 78 -12.54 -8.06 -2.56
CA VAL A 78 -13.17 -7.23 -1.52
C VAL A 78 -14.41 -6.54 -2.09
N LEU A 79 -14.32 -5.98 -3.27
CA LEU A 79 -15.42 -5.25 -3.92
C LEU A 79 -16.65 -6.13 -4.17
N ASN A 80 -16.43 -7.41 -4.51
CA ASN A 80 -17.50 -8.38 -4.76
C ASN A 80 -18.04 -9.02 -3.46
N GLY A 81 -17.48 -8.66 -2.31
CA GLY A 81 -17.96 -9.11 -1.00
C GLY A 81 -19.03 -8.21 -0.40
N PRO A 82 -19.55 -8.55 0.79
CA PRO A 82 -20.51 -7.71 1.50
C PRO A 82 -19.91 -6.35 1.89
N ALA A 83 -20.66 -5.27 1.70
CA ALA A 83 -20.32 -3.95 2.19
C ALA A 83 -20.81 -3.76 3.64
N ASP A 84 -20.37 -4.61 4.56
CA ASP A 84 -20.82 -4.64 5.97
C ASP A 84 -19.75 -4.17 6.96
N GLY A 85 -18.59 -3.75 6.46
CA GLY A 85 -17.45 -3.30 7.28
C GLY A 85 -16.58 -4.41 7.84
N TYR A 86 -16.88 -5.70 7.59
CA TYR A 86 -16.08 -6.83 8.06
C TYR A 86 -15.01 -7.29 7.08
N THR A 87 -14.94 -6.69 5.89
CA THR A 87 -13.85 -6.92 4.95
C THR A 87 -13.25 -5.60 4.54
N LEU A 88 -11.98 -5.41 4.88
CA LEU A 88 -11.19 -4.22 4.57
C LEU A 88 -10.17 -4.54 3.49
N MET A 89 -9.86 -3.55 2.67
CA MET A 89 -8.77 -3.56 1.70
C MET A 89 -7.58 -2.80 2.25
N HIS A 90 -6.40 -3.42 2.30
CA HIS A 90 -5.14 -2.68 2.49
C HIS A 90 -4.64 -2.23 1.13
N ASN A 91 -4.96 -0.99 0.79
CA ASN A 91 -4.70 -0.41 -0.53
C ASN A 91 -3.36 0.33 -0.59
N THR A 92 -2.82 0.46 -1.81
CA THR A 92 -1.62 1.25 -2.11
C THR A 92 -1.97 2.37 -3.09
N VAL A 93 -1.15 3.42 -3.11
CA VAL A 93 -1.32 4.52 -4.06
C VAL A 93 -1.27 4.04 -5.52
N ALA A 94 -0.47 3.00 -5.83
CA ALA A 94 -0.42 2.42 -7.16
C ALA A 94 -1.78 1.83 -7.58
N MET A 95 -2.43 1.09 -6.69
CA MET A 95 -3.77 0.56 -6.95
C MET A 95 -4.84 1.66 -6.98
N GLN A 96 -4.63 2.72 -6.21
CA GLN A 96 -5.54 3.87 -6.18
C GLN A 96 -5.53 4.67 -7.49
N ALA A 97 -4.36 4.89 -8.08
CA ALA A 97 -4.19 5.87 -9.15
C ALA A 97 -3.63 5.28 -10.46
N ILE A 98 -2.79 4.26 -10.38
CA ILE A 98 -2.07 3.73 -11.55
C ILE A 98 -2.81 2.53 -12.18
N ASN A 99 -3.28 1.59 -11.36
CA ASN A 99 -3.95 0.40 -11.88
C ASN A 99 -5.17 0.70 -12.75
N PRO A 100 -6.03 1.70 -12.45
CA PRO A 100 -7.13 2.08 -13.35
C PRO A 100 -6.67 2.46 -14.76
N LEU A 101 -5.47 3.03 -14.89
CA LEU A 101 -4.88 3.41 -16.18
C LEU A 101 -4.26 2.20 -16.89
N MET A 102 -3.58 1.34 -16.12
CA MET A 102 -2.83 0.21 -16.67
C MET A 102 -3.74 -0.97 -17.04
N TYR A 103 -4.86 -1.13 -16.36
CA TYR A 103 -5.78 -2.26 -16.51
C TYR A 103 -7.22 -1.77 -16.77
N PRO A 104 -7.51 -1.09 -17.91
CA PRO A 104 -8.83 -0.54 -18.19
C PRO A 104 -9.93 -1.61 -18.25
N SER A 105 -9.58 -2.84 -18.64
CA SER A 105 -10.50 -4.00 -18.63
C SER A 105 -10.99 -4.38 -17.22
N ALA A 106 -10.24 -4.07 -16.17
CA ALA A 106 -10.63 -4.33 -14.79
C ALA A 106 -11.72 -3.36 -14.28
N LYS A 107 -12.03 -2.29 -15.03
CA LYS A 107 -13.07 -1.28 -14.74
C LYS A 107 -13.01 -0.73 -13.30
N MET A 108 -11.80 -0.57 -12.77
CA MET A 108 -11.58 -0.05 -11.42
C MET A 108 -11.86 1.44 -11.34
N ASN A 109 -12.59 1.84 -10.31
CA ASN A 109 -12.79 3.24 -9.94
C ASN A 109 -12.65 3.42 -8.42
N PRO A 110 -11.42 3.40 -7.89
CA PRO A 110 -11.19 3.35 -6.45
C PRO A 110 -11.85 4.48 -5.65
N LEU A 111 -12.06 5.65 -6.27
CA LEU A 111 -12.76 6.78 -5.64
C LEU A 111 -14.28 6.57 -5.50
N LYS A 112 -14.85 5.62 -6.25
CA LYS A 112 -16.28 5.26 -6.20
C LYS A 112 -16.51 3.89 -5.58
N ASP A 113 -15.58 2.97 -5.80
CA ASP A 113 -15.68 1.58 -5.37
C ASP A 113 -15.45 1.41 -3.87
N TYR A 114 -14.70 2.33 -3.26
CA TYR A 114 -14.29 2.25 -1.86
C TYR A 114 -14.49 3.56 -1.09
N VAL A 115 -14.72 3.39 0.21
CA VAL A 115 -14.72 4.48 1.20
C VAL A 115 -13.39 4.43 1.97
N PRO A 116 -12.60 5.52 1.98
CA PRO A 116 -11.36 5.58 2.76
C PRO A 116 -11.64 5.51 4.26
N VAL A 117 -10.93 4.64 4.96
CA VAL A 117 -10.98 4.49 6.42
C VAL A 117 -9.82 5.26 7.08
N GLY A 118 -8.63 5.19 6.49
CA GLY A 118 -7.47 5.93 6.97
C GLY A 118 -6.20 5.54 6.23
N THR A 119 -5.21 6.41 6.25
CA THR A 119 -3.84 6.08 5.86
C THR A 119 -3.18 5.32 6.99
N THR A 120 -2.32 4.36 6.65
CA THR A 120 -1.61 3.53 7.65
C THR A 120 -0.12 3.83 7.68
N GLY A 121 0.46 4.21 6.57
CA GLY A 121 1.87 4.52 6.51
C GLY A 121 2.32 4.96 5.13
N ALA A 122 3.57 5.37 5.07
CA ALA A 122 4.29 5.59 3.84
C ALA A 122 5.65 4.88 3.91
N MET A 123 6.16 4.46 2.77
CA MET A 123 7.42 3.76 2.72
C MET A 123 8.25 4.25 1.54
N PRO A 124 9.45 4.76 1.78
CA PRO A 124 10.34 5.12 0.70
C PRO A 124 10.89 3.87 0.01
N ASN A 125 11.25 4.04 -1.25
CA ASN A 125 12.04 3.07 -1.99
C ASN A 125 13.51 3.48 -1.97
N LEU A 126 14.39 2.48 -1.93
CA LEU A 126 15.82 2.64 -2.19
C LEU A 126 16.09 2.27 -3.65
N LEU A 127 16.82 3.10 -4.36
CA LEU A 127 17.44 2.69 -5.61
C LEU A 127 18.70 1.88 -5.27
N VAL A 128 18.62 0.58 -5.51
CA VAL A 128 19.68 -0.36 -5.15
C VAL A 128 20.30 -1.02 -6.38
N VAL A 129 21.60 -1.32 -6.26
CA VAL A 129 22.40 -2.05 -7.25
C VAL A 129 23.25 -3.11 -6.53
N ASN A 130 23.75 -4.10 -7.28
CA ASN A 130 24.82 -4.97 -6.80
C ASN A 130 26.17 -4.24 -6.95
N PRO A 131 26.94 -4.00 -5.88
CA PRO A 131 28.19 -3.25 -5.95
C PRO A 131 29.30 -3.96 -6.76
N GLU A 132 29.24 -5.28 -6.91
CA GLU A 132 30.24 -6.06 -7.66
C GLU A 132 29.89 -6.18 -9.15
N ARG A 133 28.60 -6.32 -9.49
CA ARG A 133 28.11 -6.53 -10.86
C ARG A 133 27.79 -5.22 -11.57
N THR A 134 27.28 -4.25 -10.81
CA THR A 134 27.02 -2.89 -11.28
C THR A 134 27.86 -1.93 -10.42
N PRO A 135 29.19 -1.82 -10.70
CA PRO A 135 30.15 -1.16 -9.83
C PRO A 135 30.08 0.36 -9.95
N VAL A 136 28.92 0.92 -9.61
CA VAL A 136 28.66 2.36 -9.56
C VAL A 136 28.55 2.83 -8.11
N LYS A 137 28.94 4.09 -7.87
CA LYS A 137 28.95 4.67 -6.52
C LYS A 137 27.81 5.66 -6.30
N THR A 138 27.30 6.24 -7.39
CA THR A 138 26.30 7.30 -7.37
C THR A 138 25.21 7.03 -8.42
N LEU A 139 24.07 7.73 -8.30
CA LEU A 139 23.02 7.71 -9.33
C LEU A 139 23.53 8.28 -10.65
N ALA A 140 24.37 9.29 -10.62
CA ALA A 140 24.97 9.86 -11.85
C ALA A 140 25.80 8.81 -12.60
N GLU A 141 26.60 8.00 -11.90
CA GLU A 141 27.37 6.91 -12.52
C GLU A 141 26.47 5.80 -13.08
N LEU A 142 25.32 5.50 -12.45
CA LEU A 142 24.35 4.55 -12.98
C LEU A 142 23.74 5.05 -14.29
N VAL A 143 23.36 6.32 -14.34
CA VAL A 143 22.83 6.98 -15.55
C VAL A 143 23.86 6.97 -16.68
N GLU A 144 25.11 7.35 -16.39
CA GLU A 144 26.20 7.32 -17.36
C GLU A 144 26.45 5.91 -17.91
N ARG A 145 26.46 4.90 -17.01
CA ARG A 145 26.53 3.49 -17.41
C ARG A 145 25.36 3.13 -18.35
N GLY A 146 24.14 3.54 -18.02
CA GLY A 146 22.95 3.26 -18.84
C GLY A 146 23.05 3.86 -20.25
N ARG A 147 23.58 5.08 -20.37
CA ARG A 147 23.82 5.74 -21.66
C ARG A 147 24.87 5.03 -22.51
N ASN A 148 25.87 4.45 -21.87
CA ASN A 148 26.98 3.79 -22.54
C ASN A 148 26.77 2.28 -22.76
N THR A 149 25.68 1.69 -22.27
CA THR A 149 25.36 0.26 -22.46
C THR A 149 24.53 0.07 -23.75
N PRO A 150 25.01 -0.67 -24.75
CA PRO A 150 24.39 -0.73 -26.09
C PRO A 150 22.92 -1.12 -26.13
N ASN A 151 22.49 -2.02 -25.20
CA ASN A 151 21.10 -2.50 -25.09
C ASN A 151 20.36 -1.90 -23.88
N GLY A 152 20.95 -0.90 -23.24
CA GLY A 152 20.44 -0.33 -22.00
C GLY A 152 20.69 -1.24 -20.80
N LEU A 153 20.17 -0.81 -19.63
CA LEU A 153 20.21 -1.56 -18.40
C LEU A 153 18.94 -2.39 -18.22
N SER A 154 18.93 -3.30 -17.24
CA SER A 154 17.74 -3.99 -16.78
C SER A 154 17.33 -3.49 -15.39
N TYR A 155 16.02 -3.38 -15.14
CA TYR A 155 15.53 -3.08 -13.79
C TYR A 155 14.34 -3.97 -13.41
N ALA A 156 14.28 -4.34 -12.14
CA ALA A 156 13.17 -5.15 -11.67
C ALA A 156 11.92 -4.30 -11.40
N THR A 157 10.76 -4.89 -11.72
CA THR A 157 9.43 -4.35 -11.40
C THR A 157 8.57 -5.40 -10.71
N PHE A 158 7.46 -5.01 -10.10
CA PHE A 158 6.47 -5.95 -9.56
C PHE A 158 5.21 -5.99 -10.44
N GLY A 159 5.41 -5.80 -11.74
CA GLY A 159 4.38 -5.64 -12.74
C GLY A 159 4.09 -4.17 -13.08
N PRO A 160 3.35 -3.95 -14.17
CA PRO A 160 2.97 -2.63 -14.63
C PRO A 160 2.26 -1.81 -13.53
N GLY A 161 2.62 -0.53 -13.43
CA GLY A 161 2.05 0.37 -12.41
C GLY A 161 2.59 0.21 -10.99
N SER A 162 3.41 -0.80 -10.71
CA SER A 162 4.08 -0.92 -9.41
C SER A 162 5.06 0.22 -9.16
N SER A 163 5.37 0.52 -7.88
CA SER A 163 6.32 1.60 -7.56
C SER A 163 7.68 1.46 -8.25
N PRO A 164 8.34 0.28 -8.29
CA PRO A 164 9.60 0.14 -9.02
C PRO A 164 9.43 0.35 -10.52
N HIS A 165 8.28 0.01 -11.11
CA HIS A 165 8.01 0.32 -12.51
C HIS A 165 7.92 1.83 -12.75
N VAL A 166 7.12 2.54 -11.93
CA VAL A 166 6.95 4.00 -12.07
C VAL A 166 8.27 4.72 -11.90
N TYR A 167 9.02 4.42 -10.83
CA TYR A 167 10.32 5.06 -10.59
C TYR A 167 11.35 4.71 -11.66
N GLY A 168 11.45 3.45 -12.08
CA GLY A 168 12.38 3.01 -13.12
C GLY A 168 12.11 3.68 -14.47
N ALA A 169 10.85 3.66 -14.92
CA ALA A 169 10.44 4.29 -16.17
C ALA A 169 10.60 5.82 -16.11
N SER A 170 10.31 6.45 -14.96
CA SER A 170 10.49 7.88 -14.77
C SER A 170 11.97 8.28 -14.82
N LEU A 171 12.82 7.51 -14.14
CA LEU A 171 14.27 7.77 -14.15
C LEU A 171 14.85 7.65 -15.55
N GLN A 172 14.49 6.59 -16.31
CA GLN A 172 14.91 6.45 -17.71
C GLN A 172 14.58 7.69 -18.53
N LYS A 173 13.32 8.15 -18.45
CA LYS A 173 12.84 9.29 -19.23
C LYS A 173 13.51 10.59 -18.85
N LEU A 174 13.67 10.85 -17.55
CA LEU A 174 14.25 12.09 -17.02
C LEU A 174 15.76 12.16 -17.25
N ALA A 175 16.44 11.03 -17.18
CA ALA A 175 17.88 10.94 -17.29
C ALA A 175 18.36 10.59 -18.72
N ASP A 176 17.44 10.36 -19.65
CA ASP A 176 17.70 10.02 -21.05
C ASP A 176 18.69 8.85 -21.21
N PHE A 177 18.28 7.68 -20.72
CA PHE A 177 18.99 6.42 -20.94
C PHE A 177 17.99 5.26 -21.18
N GLN A 178 18.45 4.15 -21.72
CA GLN A 178 17.60 3.00 -21.97
C GLN A 178 17.72 1.97 -20.84
N ALA A 179 16.59 1.43 -20.42
CA ALA A 179 16.53 0.25 -19.56
C ALA A 179 15.24 -0.55 -19.81
N VAL A 180 15.30 -1.86 -19.56
CA VAL A 180 14.18 -2.78 -19.74
C VAL A 180 13.66 -3.22 -18.38
N GLY A 181 12.36 -3.04 -18.16
CA GLY A 181 11.69 -3.51 -16.94
C GLY A 181 11.40 -5.00 -17.00
N VAL A 182 11.89 -5.75 -16.01
CA VAL A 182 11.66 -7.19 -15.83
C VAL A 182 10.70 -7.42 -14.69
N ALA A 183 9.57 -8.08 -14.95
CA ALA A 183 8.51 -8.26 -13.96
C ALA A 183 8.78 -9.44 -13.02
N TYR A 184 8.64 -9.19 -11.72
CA TYR A 184 8.76 -10.17 -10.63
C TYR A 184 7.46 -10.25 -9.83
N LYS A 185 7.24 -11.38 -9.15
CA LYS A 185 6.06 -11.55 -8.28
C LYS A 185 6.13 -10.73 -6.99
N GLY A 186 7.29 -10.14 -6.68
CA GLY A 186 7.51 -9.32 -5.49
C GLY A 186 8.99 -9.09 -5.20
N SER A 187 9.25 -8.30 -4.16
CA SER A 187 10.58 -7.82 -3.78
C SER A 187 11.59 -8.94 -3.53
N ALA A 188 11.24 -10.00 -2.80
CA ALA A 188 12.20 -11.04 -2.42
C ALA A 188 12.91 -11.68 -3.63
N ASN A 189 12.16 -12.01 -4.68
CA ASN A 189 12.71 -12.58 -5.91
C ASN A 189 13.55 -11.56 -6.68
N ALA A 190 13.06 -10.33 -6.78
CA ALA A 190 13.76 -9.24 -7.46
C ALA A 190 15.10 -8.91 -6.79
N VAL A 191 15.10 -8.78 -5.46
CA VAL A 191 16.32 -8.55 -4.66
C VAL A 191 17.34 -9.67 -4.85
N THR A 192 16.89 -10.94 -4.89
CA THR A 192 17.77 -12.09 -5.14
C THR A 192 18.48 -11.95 -6.49
N ASP A 193 17.76 -11.57 -7.54
CA ASP A 193 18.32 -11.45 -8.88
C ASP A 193 19.20 -10.20 -9.05
N VAL A 194 18.93 -9.11 -8.32
CA VAL A 194 19.87 -7.98 -8.24
C VAL A 194 21.17 -8.39 -7.54
N ILE A 195 21.08 -9.11 -6.42
CA ILE A 195 22.26 -9.65 -5.71
C ILE A 195 23.01 -10.65 -6.62
N GLY A 196 22.29 -11.45 -7.40
CA GLY A 196 22.89 -12.38 -8.37
C GLY A 196 23.49 -11.69 -9.59
N GLY A 197 23.22 -10.40 -9.81
CA GLY A 197 23.68 -9.65 -10.97
C GLY A 197 22.94 -9.96 -12.28
N GLN A 198 21.74 -10.54 -12.19
CA GLN A 198 20.85 -10.77 -13.33
C GLN A 198 20.07 -9.50 -13.71
N ILE A 199 19.94 -8.58 -12.79
CA ILE A 199 19.27 -7.27 -12.91
C ILE A 199 20.24 -6.20 -12.45
N ASP A 200 20.34 -5.10 -13.20
CA ASP A 200 21.29 -4.02 -12.91
C ASP A 200 20.84 -3.15 -11.73
N PHE A 201 19.55 -2.80 -11.65
CA PHE A 201 19.05 -1.97 -10.56
C PHE A 201 17.59 -2.25 -10.20
N LEU A 202 17.18 -1.78 -9.03
CA LEU A 202 15.81 -1.92 -8.52
C LEU A 202 15.49 -0.73 -7.61
N PHE A 203 14.32 -0.16 -7.79
CA PHE A 203 13.69 0.67 -6.76
C PHE A 203 12.90 -0.25 -5.82
N ASP A 204 13.47 -0.61 -4.70
CA ASP A 204 12.83 -1.51 -3.75
C ASP A 204 12.42 -0.82 -2.45
N SER A 205 11.40 -1.37 -1.80
CA SER A 205 10.99 -0.87 -0.49
C SER A 205 12.15 -0.90 0.51
N MET A 206 12.31 0.18 1.26
CA MET A 206 13.33 0.26 2.29
C MET A 206 13.23 -0.90 3.29
N SER A 207 12.03 -1.32 3.68
CA SER A 207 11.81 -2.41 4.64
C SER A 207 12.40 -3.76 4.20
N THR A 208 12.48 -4.00 2.91
CA THR A 208 12.99 -5.26 2.34
C THR A 208 14.47 -5.18 1.99
N SER A 209 14.95 -4.03 1.53
CA SER A 209 16.33 -3.87 1.06
C SER A 209 17.31 -3.37 2.11
N ILE A 210 16.85 -2.74 3.20
CA ILE A 210 17.75 -2.13 4.18
C ILE A 210 18.78 -3.11 4.77
N GLY A 211 18.33 -4.32 5.11
CA GLY A 211 19.24 -5.35 5.65
C GLY A 211 20.30 -5.82 4.65
N GLN A 212 19.98 -5.79 3.35
CA GLN A 212 20.92 -6.13 2.28
C GLN A 212 21.94 -5.01 2.05
N VAL A 213 21.50 -3.75 2.19
CA VAL A 213 22.35 -2.56 2.08
C VAL A 213 23.31 -2.50 3.27
N GLN A 214 22.83 -2.66 4.50
CA GLN A 214 23.65 -2.67 5.71
C GLN A 214 24.61 -3.86 5.73
N GLY A 215 24.21 -5.00 5.15
CA GLY A 215 25.09 -6.17 4.98
C GLY A 215 26.03 -6.10 3.79
N GLY A 216 26.06 -4.99 3.03
CA GLY A 216 26.96 -4.76 1.89
C GLY A 216 26.67 -5.60 0.64
N ARG A 217 25.59 -6.40 0.62
CA ARG A 217 25.20 -7.18 -0.57
C ARG A 217 24.53 -6.32 -1.66
N LEU A 218 23.89 -5.25 -1.25
CA LEU A 218 23.39 -4.21 -2.13
C LEU A 218 23.99 -2.86 -1.75
N LYS A 219 24.06 -1.96 -2.70
CA LYS A 219 24.39 -0.56 -2.51
C LYS A 219 23.18 0.29 -2.83
N ALA A 220 22.78 1.16 -1.91
CA ALA A 220 21.78 2.17 -2.14
C ALA A 220 22.44 3.42 -2.78
N LEU A 221 21.91 3.86 -3.90
CA LEU A 221 22.37 5.05 -4.64
C LEU A 221 21.53 6.28 -4.33
N ALA A 222 20.24 6.09 -4.02
CA ALA A 222 19.32 7.15 -3.64
C ALA A 222 18.11 6.57 -2.87
N ILE A 223 17.39 7.46 -2.18
CA ILE A 223 16.11 7.18 -1.52
C ILE A 223 15.02 8.10 -2.08
N THR A 224 13.79 7.61 -2.17
CA THR A 224 12.64 8.35 -2.74
C THR A 224 11.92 9.26 -1.73
N SER A 225 12.33 9.30 -0.47
CA SER A 225 11.77 10.23 0.53
C SER A 225 12.28 11.66 0.31
N ALA A 226 11.50 12.63 0.80
CA ALA A 226 11.86 14.04 0.76
C ALA A 226 13.16 14.37 1.53
N GLU A 227 13.44 13.58 2.59
CA GLU A 227 14.61 13.69 3.45
C GLU A 227 15.37 12.37 3.50
N ARG A 228 16.67 12.42 3.85
CA ARG A 228 17.49 11.23 4.07
C ARG A 228 16.96 10.43 5.26
N SER A 229 17.04 9.12 5.15
CA SER A 229 16.69 8.25 6.28
C SER A 229 17.76 8.27 7.37
N PRO A 230 17.40 8.41 8.64
CA PRO A 230 18.37 8.27 9.75
C PRO A 230 19.00 6.87 9.83
N LEU A 231 18.37 5.85 9.22
CA LEU A 231 18.91 4.49 9.14
C LEU A 231 19.98 4.35 8.04
N LEU A 232 20.02 5.27 7.08
CA LEU A 232 20.97 5.32 5.96
C LEU A 232 21.36 6.79 5.69
N PRO A 233 22.03 7.49 6.60
CA PRO A 233 22.27 8.94 6.52
C PRO A 233 23.16 9.35 5.34
N ASP A 234 23.97 8.43 4.82
CA ASP A 234 24.88 8.68 3.69
C ASP A 234 24.18 8.50 2.33
N VAL A 235 22.94 7.94 2.30
CA VAL A 235 22.19 7.76 1.05
C VAL A 235 21.46 9.06 0.71
N PRO A 236 21.75 9.70 -0.42
CA PRO A 236 21.10 10.95 -0.82
C PRO A 236 19.65 10.69 -1.23
N THR A 237 18.80 11.72 -1.14
CA THR A 237 17.46 11.70 -1.73
C THR A 237 17.56 11.81 -3.26
N LEU A 238 16.52 11.40 -3.98
CA LEU A 238 16.44 11.61 -5.44
C LEU A 238 16.50 13.10 -5.79
N LYS A 239 15.96 13.98 -4.94
CA LYS A 239 16.06 15.42 -5.09
C LYS A 239 17.51 15.91 -5.01
N GLU A 240 18.26 15.47 -4.01
CA GLU A 240 19.70 15.77 -3.86
C GLU A 240 20.53 15.20 -5.03
N ALA A 241 20.10 14.07 -5.59
CA ALA A 241 20.72 13.44 -6.75
C ALA A 241 20.31 14.09 -8.10
N GLY A 242 19.53 15.19 -8.10
CA GLY A 242 19.15 15.95 -9.29
C GLY A 242 17.80 15.58 -9.92
N TYR A 243 16.97 14.79 -9.26
CA TYR A 243 15.67 14.32 -9.76
C TYR A 243 14.50 14.71 -8.82
N PRO A 244 14.25 16.01 -8.58
CA PRO A 244 13.22 16.46 -7.63
C PRO A 244 11.80 16.08 -8.04
N SER A 245 11.52 15.83 -9.32
CA SER A 245 10.21 15.40 -9.81
C SER A 245 9.88 13.93 -9.49
N LEU A 246 10.82 13.17 -8.93
CA LEU A 246 10.61 11.80 -8.44
C LEU A 246 10.30 11.74 -6.92
N ASP A 247 10.03 12.87 -6.30
CA ASP A 247 9.56 12.96 -4.91
C ASP A 247 8.06 12.60 -4.86
N LEU A 248 7.77 11.32 -5.00
CA LEU A 248 6.42 10.75 -4.93
C LEU A 248 6.31 9.90 -3.68
N LYS A 249 5.39 10.26 -2.77
CA LYS A 249 5.19 9.48 -1.54
C LYS A 249 4.42 8.20 -1.83
N PHE A 250 5.04 7.04 -1.60
CA PHE A 250 4.35 5.75 -1.71
C PHE A 250 3.66 5.42 -0.39
N TRP A 251 2.35 5.67 -0.33
CA TRP A 251 1.54 5.50 0.87
C TRP A 251 0.62 4.27 0.80
N PHE A 252 0.15 3.86 1.98
CA PHE A 252 -0.76 2.75 2.23
C PHE A 252 -1.98 3.21 3.01
N SER A 253 -3.11 2.56 2.80
CA SER A 253 -4.36 2.91 3.45
C SER A 253 -5.25 1.70 3.72
N LEU A 254 -6.19 1.86 4.64
CA LEU A 254 -7.35 0.97 4.80
C LEU A 254 -8.56 1.59 4.11
N GLN A 255 -9.30 0.75 3.41
CA GLN A 255 -10.53 1.11 2.72
C GLN A 255 -11.58 0.02 2.93
N THR A 256 -12.84 0.39 2.84
CA THR A 256 -14.00 -0.53 2.89
C THR A 256 -14.84 -0.33 1.62
N PRO A 257 -15.58 -1.35 1.13
CA PRO A 257 -16.44 -1.17 -0.05
C PRO A 257 -17.42 -0.02 0.10
N ALA A 258 -17.72 0.65 -1.01
CA ALA A 258 -18.80 1.64 -1.05
C ALA A 258 -20.13 1.00 -0.62
N GLY A 259 -20.93 1.75 0.16
CA GLY A 259 -22.16 1.24 0.76
C GLY A 259 -21.99 0.62 2.15
N THR A 260 -20.77 0.57 2.69
CA THR A 260 -20.55 0.20 4.10
C THR A 260 -21.30 1.17 5.02
N PRO A 261 -22.03 0.69 6.05
CA PRO A 261 -22.77 1.53 6.98
C PRO A 261 -21.89 2.60 7.63
N ASP A 262 -22.38 3.83 7.71
CA ASP A 262 -21.64 4.98 8.26
C ASP A 262 -21.14 4.73 9.68
N GLU A 263 -21.90 4.05 10.53
CA GLU A 263 -21.46 3.68 11.89
C GLU A 263 -20.16 2.86 11.86
N ALA A 264 -20.09 1.85 11.00
CA ALA A 264 -18.90 1.02 10.84
C ALA A 264 -17.71 1.85 10.30
N VAL A 265 -17.97 2.71 9.29
CA VAL A 265 -16.94 3.59 8.73
C VAL A 265 -16.38 4.53 9.81
N GLN A 266 -17.23 5.18 10.61
CA GLN A 266 -16.76 6.11 11.65
C GLN A 266 -15.98 5.40 12.76
N LYS A 267 -16.42 4.23 13.21
CA LYS A 267 -15.69 3.42 14.19
C LYS A 267 -14.32 3.00 13.66
N LEU A 268 -14.25 2.55 12.40
CA LEU A 268 -13.00 2.20 11.75
C LEU A 268 -12.06 3.41 11.64
N ARG A 269 -12.57 4.56 11.19
CA ARG A 269 -11.79 5.81 11.07
C ARG A 269 -11.19 6.23 12.41
N ALA A 270 -11.98 6.20 13.47
CA ALA A 270 -11.52 6.54 14.82
C ALA A 270 -10.43 5.57 15.31
N ALA A 271 -10.64 4.26 15.14
CA ALA A 271 -9.70 3.24 15.57
C ALA A 271 -8.37 3.32 14.80
N VAL A 272 -8.41 3.46 13.46
CA VAL A 272 -7.21 3.60 12.62
C VAL A 272 -6.44 4.87 12.99
N ALA A 273 -7.14 5.99 13.15
CA ALA A 273 -6.49 7.26 13.54
C ALA A 273 -5.76 7.14 14.88
N LYS A 274 -6.38 6.48 15.87
CA LYS A 274 -5.76 6.25 17.19
C LYS A 274 -4.55 5.32 17.10
N VAL A 275 -4.63 4.24 16.33
CA VAL A 275 -3.52 3.29 16.14
C VAL A 275 -2.34 3.99 15.49
N VAL A 276 -2.55 4.68 14.36
CA VAL A 276 -1.47 5.31 13.58
C VAL A 276 -0.81 6.47 14.35
N ALA A 277 -1.56 7.14 15.22
CA ALA A 277 -1.04 8.19 16.10
C ALA A 277 -0.22 7.66 17.29
N SER A 278 -0.30 6.37 17.61
CA SER A 278 0.37 5.82 18.79
C SER A 278 1.89 5.77 18.63
N ASP A 279 2.62 6.06 19.73
CA ASP A 279 4.09 6.02 19.73
C ASP A 279 4.63 4.62 19.42
N ALA A 280 3.95 3.57 19.90
CA ALA A 280 4.34 2.19 19.63
C ALA A 280 4.30 1.87 18.13
N TYR A 281 3.22 2.30 17.44
CA TYR A 281 3.10 2.11 16.00
C TYR A 281 4.15 2.91 15.22
N ARG A 282 4.32 4.19 15.57
CA ARG A 282 5.33 5.07 14.95
C ARG A 282 6.74 4.49 15.08
N LYS A 283 7.11 4.04 16.29
CA LYS A 283 8.41 3.43 16.55
C LYS A 283 8.62 2.16 15.70
N ALA A 284 7.63 1.27 15.67
CA ALA A 284 7.72 0.03 14.90
C ALA A 284 7.84 0.29 13.38
N MET A 285 7.18 1.34 12.86
CA MET A 285 7.34 1.78 11.48
C MET A 285 8.77 2.30 11.23
N GLN A 286 9.29 3.18 12.09
CA GLN A 286 10.61 3.77 11.95
C GLN A 286 11.74 2.73 11.98
N GLU A 287 11.63 1.70 12.80
CA GLU A 287 12.60 0.59 12.90
C GLU A 287 12.78 -0.16 11.56
N ARG A 288 11.83 -0.03 10.66
CA ARG A 288 11.87 -0.62 9.30
C ARG A 288 12.00 0.43 8.20
N GLY A 289 12.34 1.68 8.55
CA GLY A 289 12.50 2.76 7.59
C GLY A 289 11.18 3.22 6.94
N ALA A 290 10.06 2.91 7.58
CA ALA A 290 8.74 3.37 7.20
C ALA A 290 8.30 4.55 8.07
N GLU A 291 7.32 5.30 7.60
CA GLU A 291 6.71 6.43 8.28
C GLU A 291 5.25 6.08 8.63
N ALA A 292 4.85 6.27 9.87
CA ALA A 292 3.44 6.28 10.24
C ALA A 292 2.79 7.54 9.63
N PHE A 293 2.09 7.35 8.53
CA PHE A 293 1.50 8.46 7.76
C PHE A 293 0.01 8.56 8.02
N GLN A 294 -0.39 9.65 8.68
CA GLN A 294 -1.77 9.89 9.07
C GLN A 294 -2.35 11.11 8.38
N VAL A 295 -3.49 10.91 7.70
CA VAL A 295 -4.37 11.97 7.24
C VAL A 295 -5.56 12.05 8.18
N ALA A 296 -5.91 13.27 8.61
CA ALA A 296 -7.08 13.48 9.49
C ALA A 296 -8.36 12.93 8.82
N PRO A 297 -9.25 12.24 9.56
CA PRO A 297 -10.46 11.65 9.00
C PRO A 297 -11.31 12.60 8.15
N ALA A 298 -11.40 13.87 8.54
CA ALA A 298 -12.15 14.89 7.82
C ALA A 298 -11.56 15.24 6.44
N ASN A 299 -10.27 14.97 6.23
CA ASN A 299 -9.53 15.34 5.00
C ASN A 299 -9.27 14.13 4.08
N LEU A 300 -9.71 12.92 4.47
CA LEU A 300 -9.40 11.70 3.72
C LEU A 300 -9.91 11.76 2.28
N ASP A 301 -11.15 12.15 2.06
CA ASP A 301 -11.74 12.16 0.72
C ASP A 301 -11.03 13.15 -0.22
N GLU A 302 -10.65 14.33 0.29
CA GLU A 302 -9.88 15.31 -0.46
C GLU A 302 -8.46 14.82 -0.76
N PHE A 303 -7.80 14.25 0.25
CA PHE A 303 -6.48 13.65 0.09
C PHE A 303 -6.47 12.56 -1.00
N PHE A 304 -7.42 11.63 -0.98
CA PHE A 304 -7.48 10.56 -1.97
C PHE A 304 -7.73 11.09 -3.39
N LYS A 305 -8.58 12.11 -3.56
CA LYS A 305 -8.80 12.77 -4.85
C LYS A 305 -7.51 13.44 -5.37
N HIS A 306 -6.84 14.19 -4.48
CA HIS A 306 -5.61 14.89 -4.81
C HIS A 306 -4.49 13.94 -5.22
N GLU A 307 -4.22 12.92 -4.40
CA GLU A 307 -3.20 11.91 -4.66
C GLU A 307 -3.49 11.12 -5.94
N THR A 308 -4.76 10.71 -6.15
CA THR A 308 -5.15 10.04 -7.39
C THR A 308 -4.81 10.90 -8.61
N ALA A 309 -5.10 12.20 -8.57
CA ALA A 309 -4.81 13.12 -9.67
C ALA A 309 -3.31 13.30 -9.90
N GLN A 310 -2.52 13.49 -8.82
CA GLN A 310 -1.07 13.68 -8.91
C GLN A 310 -0.38 12.44 -9.50
N TRP A 311 -0.68 11.24 -8.99
CA TRP A 311 -0.09 10.01 -9.48
C TRP A 311 -0.52 9.67 -10.90
N THR A 312 -1.78 9.93 -11.24
CA THR A 312 -2.28 9.83 -12.63
C THR A 312 -1.51 10.74 -13.57
N GLN A 313 -1.28 11.99 -13.17
CA GLN A 313 -0.47 12.94 -13.94
C GLN A 313 0.96 12.45 -14.10
N ALA A 314 1.60 11.98 -13.03
CA ALA A 314 2.95 11.42 -13.09
C ALA A 314 3.02 10.24 -14.07
N ALA A 315 2.08 9.30 -13.99
CA ALA A 315 1.98 8.17 -14.90
C ALA A 315 1.86 8.59 -16.37
N ASN A 316 0.99 9.56 -16.66
CA ASN A 316 0.80 10.09 -18.01
C ASN A 316 2.08 10.79 -18.52
N THR A 317 2.76 11.55 -17.65
CA THR A 317 3.99 12.27 -18.01
C THR A 317 5.09 11.33 -18.46
N ILE A 318 5.21 10.15 -17.84
CA ILE A 318 6.21 9.14 -18.24
C ILE A 318 5.72 8.22 -19.35
N GLY A 319 4.49 8.43 -19.84
CA GLY A 319 3.92 7.65 -20.94
C GLY A 319 3.58 6.21 -20.55
N LEU A 320 3.20 5.96 -19.30
CA LEU A 320 2.64 4.66 -18.91
C LEU A 320 1.39 4.40 -19.76
N LYS A 321 1.41 3.30 -20.49
CA LYS A 321 0.29 2.87 -21.33
C LYS A 321 -0.34 1.61 -20.74
N ALA A 322 -1.65 1.45 -20.97
CA ALA A 322 -2.37 0.23 -20.66
C ALA A 322 -1.67 -1.00 -21.27
N GLU A 323 -1.65 -2.10 -20.54
CA GLU A 323 -1.36 -3.40 -21.14
C GLU A 323 -2.45 -3.75 -22.16
N GLN A 324 -2.03 -4.14 -23.37
CA GLN A 324 -2.94 -4.58 -24.42
C GLN A 324 -3.38 -6.03 -24.20
#